data_cbdcf71ae6b85258b748f88a065d047b
#
_entry.id   cbdcf71ae6b85258b748f88a065d047b
#
_cell.length_a   1.000
_cell.length_b   1.000
_cell.length_c   1.000
_cell.angle_alpha   90.00
_cell.angle_beta   90.00
_cell.angle_gamma   90.00
#
_symmetry.space_group_name_H-M   'P 1'
#
loop_
_entity.id
_entity.type
_entity.pdbx_description
1 polymer ?
#
loop_
_entity_poly.entity_id
_entity_poly.type
_entity_poly.pdbx_seq_one_letter_code
_entity_poly.pdbx_strand_id
1 'polypeptide(L)'
;NGGSVRFFNGYQAQTTMLVGQSIQSGDVAVTDFLDSFAYGTNGSQFAAKADADIAALASTAGGNSFCLDYGNSSSLGLDISSLGNNFTTTSMSSANQSTNTPSLVYPTMNPLNDIATVVLSEGNTRVNAQANASIRSTLFASAGKKYAEITVTAIGNSYLGVAVNGTNPTSFAATGALACQQGGDVYVSSSSPSGNKCPAYTTNDVMGILIDVEADKFWVSKNGTFHSLDRNPTITLSAAQVLAGTGGADLTALGNDGSYGIHVGNSDGTAANVSVNFGQ
;
A
#
# COMPACT_ATOMS: atom_id res chain seq x y z
N ASN A 1 -23.36 -14.22 34.95
CA ASN A 1 -23.50 -13.77 33.57
C ASN A 1 -22.10 -13.82 32.93
N GLY A 2 -21.79 -14.93 32.23
CA GLY A 2 -20.58 -15.05 31.45
C GLY A 2 -20.64 -14.12 30.22
N GLY A 3 -20.06 -12.93 30.34
CA GLY A 3 -19.87 -12.03 29.22
C GLY A 3 -18.99 -12.69 28.16
N SER A 4 -19.46 -12.79 26.94
CA SER A 4 -18.63 -13.21 25.83
C SER A 4 -17.51 -12.22 25.64
N VAL A 5 -16.28 -12.66 25.88
CA VAL A 5 -15.08 -11.84 25.60
C VAL A 5 -14.96 -11.78 24.08
N ARG A 6 -15.04 -10.57 23.52
CA ARG A 6 -14.82 -10.33 22.09
C ARG A 6 -13.42 -9.75 21.93
N PHE A 7 -12.61 -10.39 21.12
CA PHE A 7 -11.29 -9.95 20.77
C PHE A 7 -11.35 -9.13 19.48
N PHE A 8 -10.59 -8.03 19.43
CA PHE A 8 -10.34 -7.33 18.17
C PHE A 8 -9.35 -8.16 17.36
N ASN A 9 -9.73 -8.48 16.14
CA ASN A 9 -8.85 -9.17 15.18
C ASN A 9 -8.61 -8.23 14.00
N GLY A 10 -7.49 -7.54 14.02
CA GLY A 10 -7.14 -6.52 13.03
C GLY A 10 -5.92 -5.70 13.46
N TYR A 11 -5.71 -4.62 12.75
CA TYR A 11 -4.61 -3.68 12.99
C TYR A 11 -5.14 -2.40 13.63
N GLN A 12 -4.38 -1.86 14.59
CA GLN A 12 -4.65 -0.57 15.23
C GLN A 12 -3.42 0.32 15.07
N ALA A 13 -3.61 1.55 14.62
CA ALA A 13 -2.53 2.51 14.45
C ALA A 13 -2.47 3.50 15.63
N GLN A 14 -3.65 3.85 16.18
CA GLN A 14 -3.75 4.72 17.36
C GLN A 14 -5.04 4.41 18.10
N THR A 15 -5.01 4.52 19.43
CA THR A 15 -6.21 4.42 20.28
C THR A 15 -6.18 5.51 21.33
N THR A 16 -7.19 6.37 21.32
CA THR A 16 -7.31 7.46 22.27
C THR A 16 -8.64 7.39 23.01
N MET A 17 -8.60 7.59 24.31
CA MET A 17 -9.78 7.72 25.17
C MET A 17 -9.71 9.04 25.94
N LEU A 18 -10.76 9.82 25.85
CA LEU A 18 -10.92 11.08 26.56
C LEU A 18 -12.07 10.93 27.58
N VAL A 19 -11.73 10.91 28.84
CA VAL A 19 -12.72 10.76 29.92
C VAL A 19 -13.38 12.10 30.20
N GLY A 20 -14.73 12.11 30.19
CA GLY A 20 -15.52 13.32 30.42
C GLY A 20 -15.60 14.28 29.24
N GLN A 21 -15.10 13.89 28.07
CA GLN A 21 -15.18 14.67 26.84
C GLN A 21 -16.11 13.99 25.84
N SER A 22 -16.81 14.76 25.05
CA SER A 22 -17.74 14.25 24.04
C SER A 22 -17.78 15.14 22.81
N ILE A 23 -17.76 14.54 21.61
CA ILE A 23 -17.98 15.26 20.35
C ILE A 23 -19.40 15.85 20.32
N GLN A 24 -20.38 15.16 20.91
CA GLN A 24 -21.76 15.60 20.90
C GLN A 24 -22.00 16.82 21.83
N SER A 25 -21.28 16.94 22.94
CA SER A 25 -21.33 18.12 23.81
C SER A 25 -20.50 19.30 23.29
N GLY A 26 -19.66 19.07 22.28
CA GLY A 26 -18.79 20.11 21.72
C GLY A 26 -17.48 20.32 22.49
N ASP A 27 -17.16 19.44 23.45
CA ASP A 27 -15.89 19.53 24.20
C ASP A 27 -14.68 19.23 23.29
N VAL A 28 -14.88 18.34 22.31
CA VAL A 28 -13.91 18.02 21.26
C VAL A 28 -14.61 17.94 19.91
N ALA A 29 -13.91 18.29 18.86
CA ALA A 29 -14.37 18.18 17.49
C ALA A 29 -13.61 17.07 16.72
N VAL A 30 -14.14 16.61 15.63
CA VAL A 30 -13.43 15.66 14.73
C VAL A 30 -12.12 16.28 14.23
N THR A 31 -12.10 17.60 14.00
CA THR A 31 -10.92 18.37 13.60
C THR A 31 -9.82 18.44 14.66
N ASP A 32 -10.09 18.04 15.90
CA ASP A 32 -9.05 17.93 16.92
C ASP A 32 -8.20 16.66 16.74
N PHE A 33 -8.71 15.67 15.99
CA PHE A 33 -8.05 14.41 15.69
C PHE A 33 -7.53 14.31 14.26
N LEU A 34 -8.11 15.09 13.35
CA LEU A 34 -7.84 14.98 11.92
C LEU A 34 -7.43 16.33 11.33
N ASP A 35 -6.39 16.30 10.52
CA ASP A 35 -6.07 17.39 9.59
C ASP A 35 -6.69 17.09 8.23
N SER A 36 -7.26 18.13 7.59
CA SER A 36 -7.72 18.04 6.22
C SER A 36 -6.64 18.59 5.29
N PHE A 37 -6.36 17.87 4.21
CA PHE A 37 -5.53 18.40 3.13
C PHE A 37 -6.23 18.18 1.79
N ALA A 38 -6.08 19.14 0.89
CA ALA A 38 -6.61 19.01 -0.46
C ALA A 38 -5.74 18.03 -1.25
N TYR A 39 -6.37 16.99 -1.81
CA TYR A 39 -5.71 16.04 -2.68
C TYR A 39 -6.37 16.10 -4.07
N GLY A 40 -5.67 16.75 -5.02
CA GLY A 40 -6.18 16.91 -6.39
C GLY A 40 -7.45 17.75 -6.49
N THR A 41 -8.15 17.68 -7.62
CA THR A 41 -9.37 18.45 -7.90
C THR A 41 -10.65 17.81 -7.34
N ASN A 42 -10.60 16.61 -6.78
CA ASN A 42 -11.78 15.80 -6.46
C ASN A 42 -11.98 15.43 -4.98
N GLY A 43 -11.39 16.12 -4.05
CA GLY A 43 -11.74 15.87 -2.64
C GLY A 43 -10.67 16.24 -1.62
N SER A 44 -11.11 16.36 -0.38
CA SER A 44 -10.24 16.49 0.77
C SER A 44 -9.99 15.09 1.34
N GLN A 45 -8.74 14.73 1.57
CA GLN A 45 -8.37 13.58 2.38
C GLN A 45 -8.16 14.05 3.82
N PHE A 46 -8.44 13.16 4.76
CA PHE A 46 -8.18 13.38 6.17
C PHE A 46 -6.96 12.55 6.57
N ALA A 47 -6.00 13.20 7.21
CA ALA A 47 -4.92 12.55 7.92
C ALA A 47 -5.12 12.71 9.43
N ALA A 48 -4.67 11.77 10.22
CA ALA A 48 -4.61 11.98 11.65
C ALA A 48 -3.63 13.12 11.96
N LYS A 49 -3.94 13.91 12.98
CA LYS A 49 -2.97 14.87 13.55
C LYS A 49 -1.76 14.14 14.09
N ALA A 50 -0.69 14.89 14.32
CA ALA A 50 0.50 14.36 14.96
C ALA A 50 0.16 13.72 16.32
N ASP A 51 0.81 12.62 16.65
CA ASP A 51 0.57 11.88 17.90
C ASP A 51 0.69 12.79 19.14
N ALA A 52 1.60 13.76 19.11
CA ALA A 52 1.77 14.73 20.19
C ALA A 52 0.54 15.62 20.42
N ASP A 53 -0.14 16.03 19.34
CA ASP A 53 -1.34 16.87 19.43
C ASP A 53 -2.51 16.07 20.03
N ILE A 54 -2.67 14.83 19.59
CA ILE A 54 -3.71 13.92 20.13
C ILE A 54 -3.41 13.51 21.57
N ALA A 55 -2.15 13.26 21.89
CA ALA A 55 -1.72 12.99 23.27
C ALA A 55 -2.01 14.18 24.20
N ALA A 56 -1.85 15.42 23.70
CA ALA A 56 -2.18 16.63 24.46
C ALA A 56 -3.68 16.74 24.78
N LEU A 57 -4.57 16.28 23.90
CA LEU A 57 -6.02 16.22 24.19
C LEU A 57 -6.29 15.27 25.36
N ALA A 58 -5.67 14.08 25.39
CA ALA A 58 -5.81 13.13 26.48
C ALA A 58 -5.25 13.70 27.79
N SER A 59 -4.09 14.38 27.74
CA SER A 59 -3.50 15.06 28.89
C SER A 59 -4.43 16.13 29.45
N THR A 60 -5.05 16.94 28.58
CA THR A 60 -5.98 18.01 28.96
C THR A 60 -7.28 17.45 29.55
N ALA A 61 -7.81 16.36 29.01
CA ALA A 61 -8.98 15.67 29.57
C ALA A 61 -8.72 15.09 30.98
N GLY A 62 -7.48 14.69 31.24
CA GLY A 62 -7.05 14.21 32.55
C GLY A 62 -7.65 12.87 32.95
N GLY A 63 -7.52 12.55 34.25
CA GLY A 63 -8.11 11.35 34.85
C GLY A 63 -7.58 10.04 34.27
N ASN A 64 -8.48 9.20 33.81
CA ASN A 64 -8.17 7.91 33.16
C ASN A 64 -8.11 8.01 31.64
N SER A 65 -7.94 9.20 31.09
CA SER A 65 -7.71 9.40 29.64
C SER A 65 -6.35 8.82 29.25
N PHE A 66 -6.19 8.41 28.00
CA PHE A 66 -4.92 7.87 27.49
C PHE A 66 -4.83 8.07 25.98
N CYS A 67 -3.61 8.01 25.46
CA CYS A 67 -3.31 7.92 24.03
C CYS A 67 -2.22 6.87 23.79
N LEU A 68 -2.53 5.83 23.02
CA LEU A 68 -1.60 4.78 22.62
C LEU A 68 -1.30 4.96 21.14
N ASP A 69 -0.04 5.15 20.77
CA ASP A 69 0.43 5.24 19.39
C ASP A 69 1.07 3.93 18.88
N TYR A 70 1.28 2.98 19.80
CA TYR A 70 1.97 1.72 19.54
C TYR A 70 3.38 1.87 18.92
N GLY A 71 3.96 3.07 19.01
CA GLY A 71 5.25 3.41 18.40
C GLY A 71 6.45 2.80 19.12
N ASN A 72 6.37 2.56 20.43
CA ASN A 72 7.46 2.01 21.21
C ASN A 72 7.49 0.48 21.14
N SER A 73 8.43 -0.07 20.36
CA SER A 73 8.61 -1.53 20.19
C SER A 73 8.89 -2.31 21.47
N SER A 74 9.41 -1.64 22.51
CA SER A 74 9.68 -2.23 23.82
C SER A 74 8.47 -2.16 24.76
N SER A 75 7.47 -1.32 24.46
CA SER A 75 6.28 -1.10 25.28
C SER A 75 5.10 -0.65 24.41
N LEU A 76 4.49 -1.60 23.70
CA LEU A 76 3.37 -1.30 22.79
C LEU A 76 2.14 -0.74 23.48
N GLY A 77 2.01 -0.91 24.80
CA GLY A 77 0.94 -0.34 25.61
C GLY A 77 1.29 0.97 26.31
N LEU A 78 2.34 1.67 25.86
CA LEU A 78 2.75 2.94 26.46
C LEU A 78 1.71 4.03 26.18
N ASP A 79 1.25 4.69 27.26
CA ASP A 79 0.44 5.90 27.17
C ASP A 79 1.35 7.11 26.92
N ILE A 80 1.23 7.73 25.76
CA ILE A 80 2.03 8.90 25.38
C ILE A 80 1.41 10.24 25.86
N SER A 81 0.28 10.21 26.57
CA SER A 81 -0.44 11.41 27.03
C SER A 81 0.17 12.07 28.27
N SER A 82 1.28 11.60 28.81
CA SER A 82 1.86 12.04 30.08
C SER A 82 1.08 11.68 31.36
N LEU A 83 -0.10 11.07 31.26
CA LEU A 83 -0.90 10.65 32.40
C LEU A 83 -0.42 9.33 33.03
N GLY A 84 0.34 8.55 32.27
CA GLY A 84 0.94 7.29 32.70
C GLY A 84 -0.05 6.13 32.80
N ASN A 85 -1.18 6.21 32.11
CA ASN A 85 -2.20 5.15 32.04
C ASN A 85 -1.77 4.03 31.08
N ASN A 86 -0.61 3.43 31.34
CA ASN A 86 -0.02 2.39 30.52
C ASN A 86 -0.82 1.09 30.58
N PHE A 87 -0.83 0.37 29.46
CA PHE A 87 -1.44 -0.95 29.33
C PHE A 87 -0.36 -2.04 29.30
N THR A 88 -0.60 -3.10 30.05
CA THR A 88 0.25 -4.30 29.97
C THR A 88 -0.15 -5.11 28.73
N THR A 89 0.81 -5.33 27.83
CA THR A 89 0.60 -6.18 26.68
C THR A 89 0.75 -7.66 27.03
N THR A 90 -0.12 -8.50 26.49
CA THR A 90 -0.05 -9.96 26.66
C THR A 90 0.02 -10.60 25.28
N SER A 91 1.03 -11.44 25.04
CA SER A 91 1.25 -12.14 23.78
C SER A 91 1.46 -11.21 22.58
N MET A 92 1.94 -9.98 22.81
CA MET A 92 2.34 -9.03 21.79
C MET A 92 3.82 -8.65 21.98
N SER A 93 4.50 -8.47 20.86
CA SER A 93 5.91 -8.08 20.79
C SER A 93 6.15 -7.12 19.64
N SER A 94 7.38 -6.65 19.47
CA SER A 94 7.77 -5.83 18.31
C SER A 94 7.50 -6.51 16.95
N ALA A 95 7.43 -7.83 16.89
CA ALA A 95 7.05 -8.56 15.68
C ALA A 95 5.59 -8.33 15.24
N ASN A 96 4.75 -7.81 16.13
CA ASN A 96 3.37 -7.45 15.82
C ASN A 96 3.21 -5.97 15.43
N GLN A 97 4.30 -5.19 15.47
CA GLN A 97 4.31 -3.78 15.11
C GLN A 97 4.44 -3.60 13.59
N SER A 98 3.75 -2.62 13.06
CA SER A 98 3.88 -2.15 11.67
C SER A 98 4.42 -0.72 11.67
N THR A 99 5.12 -0.33 10.61
CA THR A 99 5.60 1.05 10.42
C THR A 99 4.51 2.02 9.95
N ASN A 100 3.33 1.51 9.60
CA ASN A 100 2.17 2.37 9.33
C ASN A 100 1.67 3.03 10.60
N THR A 101 1.62 4.35 10.58
CA THR A 101 1.09 5.19 11.66
C THR A 101 -0.05 6.07 11.14
N PRO A 102 -0.89 6.66 11.98
CA PRO A 102 -1.94 7.58 11.53
C PRO A 102 -1.42 8.79 10.76
N SER A 103 -0.22 9.27 11.10
CA SER A 103 0.45 10.41 10.46
C SER A 103 1.35 10.01 9.28
N LEU A 104 1.71 8.73 9.16
CA LEU A 104 2.55 8.18 8.10
C LEU A 104 1.83 6.99 7.47
N VAL A 105 0.93 7.30 6.54
CA VAL A 105 0.10 6.30 5.86
C VAL A 105 0.80 5.85 4.58
N TYR A 106 1.26 4.61 4.59
CA TYR A 106 1.71 3.93 3.37
C TYR A 106 0.53 3.30 2.63
N PRO A 107 0.61 3.14 1.30
CA PRO A 107 -0.31 2.30 0.57
C PRO A 107 -0.32 0.88 1.12
N THR A 108 -1.45 0.21 0.97
CA THR A 108 -1.59 -1.25 1.12
C THR A 108 -2.35 -1.79 -0.08
N MET A 109 -2.46 -3.08 -0.23
CA MET A 109 -3.35 -3.65 -1.23
C MET A 109 -4.81 -3.49 -0.76
N ASN A 110 -5.71 -3.14 -1.69
CA ASN A 110 -7.07 -2.70 -1.33
C ASN A 110 -8.04 -3.88 -1.18
N PRO A 111 -8.47 -4.23 0.04
CA PRO A 111 -9.40 -5.34 0.26
C PRO A 111 -10.82 -5.08 -0.27
N LEU A 112 -11.16 -3.81 -0.55
CA LEU A 112 -12.47 -3.45 -1.12
C LEU A 112 -12.49 -3.54 -2.65
N ASN A 113 -11.36 -3.82 -3.26
CA ASN A 113 -11.19 -3.88 -4.71
C ASN A 113 -10.64 -5.26 -5.12
N ASP A 114 -11.00 -6.27 -4.35
CA ASP A 114 -10.63 -7.62 -4.66
C ASP A 114 -11.72 -8.29 -5.52
N ILE A 115 -11.29 -9.18 -6.37
CA ILE A 115 -12.13 -10.24 -6.89
C ILE A 115 -12.02 -11.37 -5.85
N ALA A 116 -13.11 -12.06 -5.56
CA ALA A 116 -13.26 -13.08 -4.51
C ALA A 116 -12.18 -14.20 -4.44
N THR A 117 -11.13 -14.08 -5.21
CA THR A 117 -10.01 -15.02 -5.35
C THR A 117 -8.67 -14.48 -4.82
N VAL A 118 -8.68 -13.32 -4.15
CA VAL A 118 -7.49 -12.76 -3.49
C VAL A 118 -7.61 -12.91 -1.99
N VAL A 119 -6.56 -13.40 -1.34
CA VAL A 119 -6.45 -13.42 0.12
C VAL A 119 -5.32 -12.47 0.53
N LEU A 120 -5.64 -11.51 1.38
CA LEU A 120 -4.69 -10.55 1.94
C LEU A 120 -4.30 -10.93 3.37
N SER A 121 -3.07 -10.65 3.74
CA SER A 121 -2.53 -10.81 5.10
C SER A 121 -1.41 -9.80 5.37
N GLU A 122 -0.83 -9.81 6.56
CA GLU A 122 0.28 -8.95 6.96
C GLU A 122 -0.02 -7.45 6.70
N GLY A 123 -1.16 -6.96 7.23
CA GLY A 123 -1.59 -5.58 7.03
C GLY A 123 -1.96 -5.25 5.59
N ASN A 124 -2.45 -6.22 4.83
CA ASN A 124 -2.75 -6.12 3.40
C ASN A 124 -1.54 -5.82 2.52
N THR A 125 -0.35 -6.18 2.97
CA THR A 125 0.89 -6.10 2.17
C THR A 125 1.24 -7.43 1.52
N ARG A 126 0.71 -8.54 2.04
CA ARG A 126 0.87 -9.86 1.43
C ARG A 126 -0.36 -10.25 0.64
N VAL A 127 -0.14 -10.63 -0.62
CA VAL A 127 -1.18 -11.02 -1.58
C VAL A 127 -1.02 -12.49 -1.92
N ASN A 128 -2.08 -13.26 -1.77
CA ASN A 128 -2.23 -14.59 -2.36
C ASN A 128 -3.31 -14.47 -3.46
N ALA A 129 -2.87 -14.37 -4.70
CA ALA A 129 -3.72 -14.22 -5.87
C ALA A 129 -3.97 -15.58 -6.50
N GLN A 130 -5.21 -16.05 -6.43
CA GLN A 130 -5.68 -17.29 -7.07
C GLN A 130 -5.90 -17.08 -8.58
N ALA A 131 -6.47 -18.07 -9.25
CA ALA A 131 -6.76 -17.99 -10.68
C ALA A 131 -7.63 -16.79 -11.06
N ASN A 132 -7.25 -16.09 -12.12
CA ASN A 132 -7.92 -14.90 -12.64
C ASN A 132 -8.09 -13.77 -11.61
N ALA A 133 -7.21 -13.75 -10.62
CA ALA A 133 -7.19 -12.73 -9.58
C ALA A 133 -6.57 -11.42 -10.08
N SER A 134 -7.04 -10.32 -9.53
CA SER A 134 -6.44 -9.00 -9.72
C SER A 134 -6.74 -8.11 -8.53
N ILE A 135 -5.75 -7.36 -8.08
CA ILE A 135 -5.87 -6.40 -6.99
C ILE A 135 -4.95 -5.21 -7.22
N ARG A 136 -5.31 -4.06 -6.67
CA ARG A 136 -4.50 -2.83 -6.72
C ARG A 136 -4.33 -2.22 -5.33
N SER A 137 -3.41 -1.28 -5.22
CA SER A 137 -3.16 -0.57 -3.97
C SER A 137 -4.30 0.38 -3.59
N THR A 138 -4.33 0.76 -2.30
CA THR A 138 -5.30 1.73 -1.74
C THR A 138 -5.03 3.15 -2.18
N LEU A 139 -3.76 3.54 -2.34
CA LEU A 139 -3.36 4.88 -2.75
C LEU A 139 -2.78 4.85 -4.16
N PHE A 140 -3.02 5.94 -4.88
CA PHE A 140 -2.59 6.16 -6.26
C PHE A 140 -1.67 7.38 -6.31
N ALA A 141 -0.56 7.25 -7.03
CA ALA A 141 0.33 8.36 -7.30
C ALA A 141 -0.28 9.26 -8.38
N SER A 142 -0.47 10.54 -8.08
CA SER A 142 -0.95 11.56 -9.02
C SER A 142 0.12 12.61 -9.34
N ALA A 143 1.30 12.50 -8.74
CA ALA A 143 2.44 13.37 -8.98
C ALA A 143 3.76 12.72 -8.52
N GLY A 144 4.85 13.15 -9.09
CA GLY A 144 6.21 12.78 -8.73
C GLY A 144 6.61 11.38 -9.16
N LYS A 145 7.77 10.97 -8.68
CA LYS A 145 8.30 9.62 -8.86
C LYS A 145 7.96 8.79 -7.65
N LYS A 146 7.39 7.60 -7.86
CA LYS A 146 7.03 6.65 -6.80
C LYS A 146 7.66 5.30 -7.07
N TYR A 147 8.09 4.65 -6.02
CA TYR A 147 8.73 3.35 -6.07
C TYR A 147 8.12 2.40 -5.04
N ALA A 148 7.93 1.15 -5.44
CA ALA A 148 7.55 0.06 -4.56
C ALA A 148 8.28 -1.21 -4.95
N GLU A 149 8.45 -2.14 -4.01
CA GLU A 149 9.06 -3.44 -4.26
C GLU A 149 8.05 -4.55 -4.05
N ILE A 150 8.12 -5.56 -4.89
CA ILE A 150 7.27 -6.75 -4.84
C ILE A 150 8.17 -7.97 -4.76
N THR A 151 8.22 -8.61 -3.60
CA THR A 151 8.91 -9.88 -3.41
C THR A 151 8.00 -11.02 -3.82
N VAL A 152 8.44 -11.84 -4.77
CA VAL A 152 7.71 -13.02 -5.24
C VAL A 152 7.99 -14.19 -4.30
N THR A 153 7.02 -14.58 -3.48
CA THR A 153 7.19 -15.68 -2.50
C THR A 153 6.72 -17.03 -3.01
N ALA A 154 5.81 -17.05 -4.00
CA ALA A 154 5.49 -18.22 -4.81
C ALA A 154 5.05 -17.78 -6.20
N ILE A 155 5.53 -18.48 -7.21
CA ILE A 155 5.26 -18.16 -8.61
C ILE A 155 3.98 -18.83 -9.09
N GLY A 156 3.06 -18.02 -9.61
CA GLY A 156 1.99 -18.43 -10.51
C GLY A 156 2.20 -17.71 -11.84
N ASN A 157 1.23 -17.73 -12.74
CA ASN A 157 1.30 -16.87 -13.93
C ASN A 157 0.93 -15.43 -13.54
N SER A 158 1.83 -14.81 -12.78
CA SER A 158 1.63 -13.51 -12.14
C SER A 158 1.92 -12.34 -13.07
N TYR A 159 1.25 -11.22 -12.78
CA TYR A 159 1.32 -9.94 -13.48
C TYR A 159 1.58 -8.85 -12.45
N LEU A 160 2.74 -8.21 -12.52
CA LEU A 160 3.18 -7.20 -11.57
C LEU A 160 3.37 -5.86 -12.29
N GLY A 161 2.74 -4.81 -11.80
CA GLY A 161 2.81 -3.52 -12.47
C GLY A 161 1.96 -2.43 -11.84
N VAL A 162 1.28 -1.66 -12.66
CA VAL A 162 0.48 -0.52 -12.26
C VAL A 162 -0.91 -0.56 -12.89
N ALA A 163 -1.88 0.07 -12.23
CA ALA A 163 -3.21 0.28 -12.77
C ALA A 163 -3.66 1.72 -12.52
N VAL A 164 -4.49 2.25 -13.41
CA VAL A 164 -5.11 3.56 -13.25
C VAL A 164 -6.22 3.55 -12.21
N ASN A 165 -6.48 4.69 -11.60
CA ASN A 165 -7.61 4.86 -10.70
C ASN A 165 -8.95 4.73 -11.48
N GLY A 166 -10.00 4.28 -10.82
CA GLY A 166 -11.32 4.14 -11.43
C GLY A 166 -11.57 2.86 -12.22
N THR A 167 -10.53 2.10 -12.59
CA THR A 167 -10.71 0.80 -13.24
C THR A 167 -10.97 -0.29 -12.20
N ASN A 168 -11.95 -1.14 -12.45
CA ASN A 168 -12.15 -2.33 -11.63
C ASN A 168 -11.31 -3.46 -12.21
N PRO A 169 -10.36 -4.04 -11.45
CA PRO A 169 -9.58 -5.16 -11.92
C PRO A 169 -10.48 -6.39 -12.04
N THR A 170 -10.99 -6.66 -13.23
CA THR A 170 -11.88 -7.81 -13.50
C THR A 170 -11.14 -9.03 -14.03
N SER A 171 -9.84 -8.90 -14.29
CA SER A 171 -8.97 -9.97 -14.77
C SER A 171 -7.51 -9.69 -14.41
N PHE A 172 -6.65 -10.68 -14.60
CA PHE A 172 -5.21 -10.62 -14.30
C PHE A 172 -4.45 -9.46 -14.99
N ALA A 173 -4.87 -9.08 -16.20
CA ALA A 173 -4.34 -7.93 -16.92
C ALA A 173 -5.50 -6.96 -17.20
N ALA A 174 -6.07 -6.39 -16.13
CA ALA A 174 -7.27 -5.57 -16.19
C ALA A 174 -7.17 -4.42 -17.20
N THR A 175 -8.32 -4.01 -17.76
CA THR A 175 -8.41 -2.76 -18.50
C THR A 175 -7.86 -1.62 -17.63
N GLY A 176 -6.95 -0.82 -18.21
CA GLY A 176 -6.26 0.24 -17.46
C GLY A 176 -5.10 -0.24 -16.57
N ALA A 177 -4.60 -1.46 -16.78
CA ALA A 177 -3.36 -1.93 -16.15
C ALA A 177 -2.23 -2.10 -17.18
N LEU A 178 -1.00 -1.82 -16.76
CA LEU A 178 0.24 -2.16 -17.43
C LEU A 178 1.04 -3.05 -16.48
N ALA A 179 1.34 -4.28 -16.92
CA ALA A 179 1.97 -5.24 -16.04
C ALA A 179 2.97 -6.14 -16.77
N CYS A 180 4.05 -6.48 -16.08
CA CYS A 180 4.99 -7.51 -16.44
C CYS A 180 4.46 -8.88 -16.07
N GLN A 181 4.30 -9.76 -17.03
CA GLN A 181 3.99 -11.16 -16.82
C GLN A 181 5.28 -11.92 -16.47
N GLN A 182 5.18 -12.93 -15.63
CA GLN A 182 6.33 -13.66 -15.08
C GLN A 182 7.29 -14.21 -16.16
N GLY A 183 6.81 -14.54 -17.36
CA GLY A 183 7.61 -15.00 -18.49
C GLY A 183 8.35 -13.91 -19.24
N GLY A 184 8.15 -12.64 -18.88
CA GLY A 184 8.86 -11.49 -19.47
C GLY A 184 8.09 -10.72 -20.53
N ASP A 185 6.80 -10.95 -20.68
CA ASP A 185 5.95 -10.14 -21.54
C ASP A 185 5.32 -8.97 -20.78
N VAL A 186 5.14 -7.84 -21.48
CA VAL A 186 4.41 -6.68 -20.95
C VAL A 186 3.02 -6.64 -21.56
N TYR A 187 2.02 -6.63 -20.70
CA TYR A 187 0.61 -6.52 -21.06
C TYR A 187 0.09 -5.11 -20.80
N VAL A 188 -0.76 -4.62 -21.69
CA VAL A 188 -1.43 -3.33 -21.56
C VAL A 188 -2.93 -3.53 -21.75
N SER A 189 -3.73 -3.14 -20.75
CA SER A 189 -5.21 -3.15 -20.82
C SER A 189 -5.81 -4.47 -21.32
N SER A 190 -5.39 -5.59 -20.78
CA SER A 190 -5.84 -6.95 -21.15
C SER A 190 -5.50 -7.40 -22.56
N SER A 191 -4.80 -6.57 -23.32
CA SER A 191 -4.37 -6.93 -24.67
C SER A 191 -3.18 -7.88 -24.62
N SER A 192 -3.04 -8.70 -25.65
CA SER A 192 -1.84 -9.51 -25.91
C SER A 192 -0.56 -8.69 -25.76
N PRO A 193 0.59 -9.33 -25.56
CA PRO A 193 1.84 -8.61 -25.29
C PRO A 193 2.00 -7.40 -26.19
N SER A 194 2.23 -6.25 -25.61
CA SER A 194 2.39 -4.96 -26.31
C SER A 194 3.60 -4.91 -27.26
N GLY A 195 4.35 -6.01 -27.36
CA GLY A 195 5.66 -6.10 -28.00
C GLY A 195 6.79 -5.62 -27.09
N ASN A 196 6.49 -4.94 -26.00
CA ASN A 196 7.44 -4.60 -24.95
C ASN A 196 7.76 -5.84 -24.11
N LYS A 197 8.95 -5.86 -23.52
CA LYS A 197 9.45 -6.98 -22.70
C LYS A 197 9.91 -6.46 -21.35
N CYS A 198 9.80 -7.31 -20.33
CA CYS A 198 10.38 -7.09 -19.01
C CYS A 198 11.27 -8.27 -18.63
N PRO A 199 12.12 -8.16 -17.59
CA PRO A 199 12.88 -9.30 -17.13
C PRO A 199 11.94 -10.39 -16.62
N ALA A 200 12.11 -11.61 -17.11
CA ALA A 200 11.41 -12.76 -16.54
C ALA A 200 11.80 -12.97 -15.08
N TYR A 201 10.85 -13.31 -14.21
CA TYR A 201 11.08 -13.45 -12.79
C TYR A 201 10.51 -14.76 -12.24
N THR A 202 10.99 -15.16 -11.07
CA THR A 202 10.63 -16.40 -10.40
C THR A 202 10.54 -16.20 -8.88
N THR A 203 10.23 -17.27 -8.16
CA THR A 203 10.19 -17.26 -6.69
C THR A 203 11.52 -16.75 -6.11
N ASN A 204 11.43 -15.90 -5.09
CA ASN A 204 12.48 -15.15 -4.40
C ASN A 204 13.06 -13.95 -5.16
N ASP A 205 12.62 -13.67 -6.38
CA ASP A 205 13.00 -12.41 -7.02
C ASP A 205 12.26 -11.23 -6.36
N VAL A 206 12.94 -10.09 -6.31
CA VAL A 206 12.38 -8.79 -5.92
C VAL A 206 12.19 -7.95 -7.16
N MET A 207 10.95 -7.60 -7.46
CA MET A 207 10.57 -6.76 -8.58
C MET A 207 10.30 -5.35 -8.10
N GLY A 208 11.14 -4.39 -8.48
CA GLY A 208 10.90 -2.97 -8.20
C GLY A 208 10.04 -2.35 -9.28
N ILE A 209 9.04 -1.58 -8.88
CA ILE A 209 8.13 -0.83 -9.74
C ILE A 209 8.38 0.65 -9.54
N LEU A 210 8.83 1.35 -10.56
CA LEU A 210 9.03 2.80 -10.56
C LEU A 210 8.04 3.45 -11.52
N ILE A 211 7.36 4.49 -11.05
CA ILE A 211 6.44 5.34 -11.81
C ILE A 211 6.99 6.76 -11.81
N ASP A 212 7.03 7.39 -12.94
CA ASP A 212 7.21 8.84 -13.11
C ASP A 212 5.92 9.39 -13.70
N VAL A 213 5.10 10.04 -12.86
CA VAL A 213 3.77 10.51 -13.25
C VAL A 213 3.86 11.67 -14.25
N GLU A 214 4.81 12.59 -14.05
CA GLU A 214 4.99 13.73 -14.96
C GLU A 214 5.53 13.33 -16.34
N ALA A 215 6.33 12.28 -16.39
CA ALA A 215 6.85 11.75 -17.66
C ALA A 215 5.95 10.69 -18.30
N ASP A 216 4.85 10.30 -17.65
CA ASP A 216 3.99 9.17 -18.04
C ASP A 216 4.80 7.90 -18.33
N LYS A 217 5.75 7.56 -17.45
CA LYS A 217 6.67 6.44 -17.65
C LYS A 217 6.65 5.47 -16.48
N PHE A 218 6.90 4.21 -16.85
CA PHE A 218 6.96 3.07 -15.96
C PHE A 218 8.23 2.26 -16.22
N TRP A 219 8.94 1.88 -15.15
CA TRP A 219 10.10 0.99 -15.22
C TRP A 219 9.97 -0.15 -14.23
N VAL A 220 10.69 -1.22 -14.54
CA VAL A 220 10.81 -2.38 -13.67
C VAL A 220 12.27 -2.63 -13.37
N SER A 221 12.58 -2.90 -12.11
CA SER A 221 13.85 -3.51 -11.73
C SER A 221 13.64 -4.95 -11.29
N LYS A 222 14.65 -5.78 -11.51
CA LYS A 222 14.74 -7.12 -10.95
C LYS A 222 15.97 -7.19 -10.05
N ASN A 223 15.76 -7.53 -8.78
CA ASN A 223 16.81 -7.62 -7.77
C ASN A 223 17.71 -6.35 -7.74
N GLY A 224 17.06 -5.18 -7.78
CA GLY A 224 17.71 -3.88 -7.74
C GLY A 224 18.27 -3.37 -9.08
N THR A 225 18.26 -4.16 -10.14
CA THR A 225 18.75 -3.75 -11.46
C THR A 225 17.58 -3.35 -12.36
N PHE A 226 17.54 -2.11 -12.84
CA PHE A 226 16.55 -1.65 -13.80
C PHE A 226 16.82 -2.21 -15.21
N HIS A 227 15.75 -2.55 -15.91
CA HIS A 227 15.80 -3.10 -17.26
C HIS A 227 15.03 -2.21 -18.25
N SER A 228 15.49 -2.18 -19.51
CA SER A 228 14.73 -1.59 -20.59
C SER A 228 13.47 -2.41 -20.86
N LEU A 229 12.33 -1.75 -20.93
CA LEU A 229 11.07 -2.37 -21.31
C LEU A 229 10.81 -2.29 -22.83
N ASP A 230 11.71 -1.64 -23.59
CA ASP A 230 11.63 -1.51 -25.03
C ASP A 230 12.14 -2.77 -25.75
N ARG A 231 11.30 -3.78 -25.89
CA ARG A 231 11.50 -5.03 -26.65
C ARG A 231 12.71 -5.89 -26.26
N ASN A 232 13.65 -5.36 -25.48
CA ASN A 232 14.85 -6.08 -25.08
C ASN A 232 15.16 -5.95 -23.58
N PRO A 233 14.67 -6.85 -22.75
CA PRO A 233 14.85 -6.79 -21.29
C PRO A 233 16.26 -7.16 -20.82
N THR A 234 17.16 -7.57 -21.72
CA THR A 234 18.56 -7.84 -21.37
C THR A 234 19.38 -6.57 -21.21
N ILE A 235 18.88 -5.44 -21.73
CA ILE A 235 19.52 -4.13 -21.56
C ILE A 235 19.24 -3.62 -20.16
N THR A 236 20.28 -3.51 -19.35
CA THR A 236 20.21 -2.88 -18.03
C THR A 236 20.35 -1.37 -18.13
N LEU A 237 19.67 -0.66 -17.23
CA LEU A 237 19.66 0.80 -17.20
C LEU A 237 20.36 1.31 -15.94
N SER A 238 21.21 2.32 -16.10
CA SER A 238 21.74 3.09 -14.99
C SER A 238 20.67 4.03 -14.41
N ALA A 239 20.86 4.48 -13.18
CA ALA A 239 19.98 5.47 -12.56
C ALA A 239 19.85 6.75 -13.41
N ALA A 240 20.94 7.20 -14.03
CA ALA A 240 20.93 8.38 -14.90
C ALA A 240 20.03 8.16 -16.14
N GLN A 241 20.05 6.99 -16.75
CA GLN A 241 19.19 6.66 -17.89
C GLN A 241 17.70 6.59 -17.48
N VAL A 242 17.40 6.00 -16.34
CA VAL A 242 16.03 5.96 -15.78
C VAL A 242 15.53 7.38 -15.50
N LEU A 243 16.34 8.22 -14.85
CA LEU A 243 15.99 9.62 -14.57
C LEU A 243 15.82 10.46 -15.85
N ALA A 244 16.52 10.11 -16.92
CA ALA A 244 16.39 10.72 -18.24
C ALA A 244 15.18 10.18 -19.06
N GLY A 245 14.37 9.28 -18.51
CA GLY A 245 13.19 8.71 -19.18
C GLY A 245 13.51 7.57 -20.14
N THR A 246 14.77 7.09 -20.18
CA THR A 246 15.19 6.05 -21.16
C THR A 246 14.64 4.68 -20.78
N GLY A 247 14.18 3.93 -21.77
CA GLY A 247 13.82 2.50 -21.67
C GLY A 247 12.56 2.20 -20.85
N GLY A 248 11.84 3.21 -20.39
CA GLY A 248 10.57 3.04 -19.68
C GLY A 248 9.41 2.78 -20.64
N ALA A 249 8.42 1.99 -20.21
CA ALA A 249 7.16 1.82 -20.94
C ALA A 249 6.28 3.07 -20.76
N ASP A 250 5.45 3.34 -21.75
CA ASP A 250 4.57 4.50 -21.81
C ASP A 250 3.25 4.19 -21.09
N LEU A 251 2.88 5.03 -20.14
CA LEU A 251 1.64 4.92 -19.37
C LEU A 251 0.44 5.58 -20.08
N THR A 252 0.67 6.42 -21.09
CA THR A 252 -0.41 7.08 -21.84
C THR A 252 -1.35 6.07 -22.54
N ALA A 253 -0.85 4.87 -22.85
CA ALA A 253 -1.63 3.77 -23.42
C ALA A 253 -2.74 3.24 -22.46
N LEU A 254 -2.74 3.62 -21.19
CA LEU A 254 -3.75 3.22 -20.21
C LEU A 254 -5.03 4.06 -20.24
N GLY A 255 -5.07 5.14 -21.02
CA GLY A 255 -6.25 5.99 -21.17
C GLY A 255 -6.58 6.79 -19.91
N ASN A 256 -5.74 7.63 -19.45
CA ASN A 256 -5.40 7.99 -18.12
C ASN A 256 -6.03 9.27 -17.54
N ASP A 257 -6.29 9.26 -16.22
CA ASP A 257 -6.56 10.41 -15.37
C ASP A 257 -5.29 10.95 -14.63
N GLY A 258 -4.09 10.43 -14.94
CA GLY A 258 -2.83 10.81 -14.30
C GLY A 258 -2.61 10.21 -12.91
N SER A 259 -3.29 9.11 -12.59
CA SER A 259 -3.23 8.54 -11.25
C SER A 259 -3.00 7.02 -11.30
N TYR A 260 -1.90 6.55 -10.73
CA TYR A 260 -1.41 5.17 -10.84
C TYR A 260 -1.19 4.51 -9.49
N GLY A 261 -1.72 3.30 -9.31
CA GLY A 261 -1.48 2.43 -8.15
C GLY A 261 -0.77 1.14 -8.53
N ILE A 262 -0.17 0.47 -7.55
CA ILE A 262 0.44 -0.85 -7.75
C ILE A 262 -0.64 -1.87 -8.07
N HIS A 263 -0.35 -2.75 -9.04
CA HIS A 263 -1.22 -3.81 -9.51
C HIS A 263 -0.54 -5.17 -9.37
N VAL A 264 -1.31 -6.15 -8.89
CA VAL A 264 -0.93 -7.56 -8.83
C VAL A 264 -2.06 -8.38 -9.44
N GLY A 265 -1.73 -9.23 -10.40
CA GLY A 265 -2.67 -10.16 -11.04
C GLY A 265 -2.12 -11.58 -11.17
N ASN A 266 -2.99 -12.54 -11.40
CA ASN A 266 -2.64 -13.94 -11.68
C ASN A 266 -3.67 -14.55 -12.65
N SER A 267 -3.22 -15.23 -13.70
CA SER A 267 -4.11 -15.75 -14.76
C SER A 267 -4.34 -17.25 -14.71
N ASP A 268 -3.56 -18.02 -13.96
CA ASP A 268 -3.69 -19.48 -13.95
C ASP A 268 -4.18 -20.04 -12.59
N GLY A 269 -4.38 -21.35 -12.54
CA GLY A 269 -4.87 -22.06 -11.34
C GLY A 269 -3.82 -22.19 -10.22
N THR A 270 -2.56 -21.87 -10.51
CA THR A 270 -1.47 -21.88 -9.50
C THR A 270 -1.42 -20.52 -8.82
N ALA A 271 -1.59 -20.49 -7.50
CA ALA A 271 -1.57 -19.24 -6.75
C ALA A 271 -0.24 -18.50 -6.87
N ALA A 272 -0.30 -17.22 -7.19
CA ALA A 272 0.84 -16.32 -7.06
C ALA A 272 0.83 -15.67 -5.67
N ASN A 273 1.92 -15.82 -4.93
CA ASN A 273 2.08 -15.17 -3.63
C ASN A 273 3.17 -14.11 -3.73
N VAL A 274 2.82 -12.91 -3.31
CA VAL A 274 3.77 -11.79 -3.27
C VAL A 274 3.65 -10.99 -1.98
N SER A 275 4.74 -10.38 -1.56
CA SER A 275 4.75 -9.35 -0.51
C SER A 275 5.11 -8.01 -1.14
N VAL A 276 4.29 -6.99 -0.90
CA VAL A 276 4.47 -5.65 -1.46
C VAL A 276 5.01 -4.73 -0.37
N ASN A 277 6.15 -4.11 -0.62
CA ASN A 277 6.77 -3.11 0.22
C ASN A 277 6.60 -1.73 -0.43
N PHE A 278 5.85 -0.86 0.23
CA PHE A 278 5.62 0.53 -0.20
C PHE A 278 6.55 1.52 0.54
N GLY A 279 7.54 1.02 1.27
CA GLY A 279 8.47 1.80 2.08
C GLY A 279 8.20 1.71 3.60
N GLN A 280 7.21 0.89 4.01
CA GLN A 280 6.93 0.60 5.42
C GLN A 280 7.90 -0.41 6.03
#